data_affa96c58cbf6d1a85b3b14e9d7a44fc
#
_entry.id   affa96c58cbf6d1a85b3b14e9d7a44fc
#
_cell.length_a   1.000
_cell.length_b   1.000
_cell.length_c   1.000
_cell.angle_alpha   90.00
_cell.angle_beta   90.00
_cell.angle_gamma   90.00
#
_symmetry.space_group_name_H-M   'P 1'
#
loop_
_entity.id
_entity.type
_entity.pdbx_description
1 polymer ?
#
loop_
_entity_poly.entity_id
_entity_poly.type
_entity_poly.pdbx_seq_one_letter_code
_entity_poly.pdbx_strand_id
1 'polypeptide(L)'
;MALRTIRVEGDPVLGKVCREVTEVTPKIVTLIDDMLETMYEANGVGLAAPQVGILKRIVVIDVGEGPIVMINPEIIESDGDQTGDEGCLSIPGKAGQVTRPNHVKARFMGEDMNEYEIEGEELLARCICHELDHLDGHLYVEKVEGALHDVTYEDTQE
;
A
#
# COMPACT_ATOMS: atom_id res chain seq x y z
N MET A 1 -5.74 -20.26 -0.42
CA MET A 1 -4.90 -19.08 -0.14
C MET A 1 -3.44 -19.42 -0.29
N ALA A 2 -2.66 -18.50 -0.79
CA ALA A 2 -1.25 -18.74 -1.03
C ALA A 2 -0.44 -17.48 -0.78
N LEU A 3 0.82 -17.66 -0.40
CA LEU A 3 1.76 -16.55 -0.32
C LEU A 3 2.27 -16.24 -1.73
N ARG A 4 2.39 -14.96 -2.03
CA ARG A 4 2.97 -14.50 -3.29
C ARG A 4 4.34 -13.88 -3.03
N THR A 5 5.20 -13.91 -4.03
CA THR A 5 6.53 -13.32 -3.92
C THR A 5 6.43 -11.80 -4.01
N ILE A 6 6.91 -11.11 -2.98
CA ILE A 6 6.96 -9.64 -3.00
C ILE A 6 8.11 -9.21 -3.90
N ARG A 7 7.81 -8.39 -4.91
CA ARG A 7 8.80 -7.84 -5.83
C ARG A 7 9.55 -6.73 -5.11
N VAL A 8 10.83 -6.61 -5.38
CA VAL A 8 11.71 -5.66 -4.69
C VAL A 8 12.23 -4.60 -5.65
N GLU A 9 12.73 -3.51 -5.08
CA GLU A 9 13.31 -2.40 -5.83
C GLU A 9 14.27 -2.89 -6.92
N GLY A 10 14.14 -2.32 -8.12
CA GLY A 10 14.84 -2.77 -9.29
C GLY A 10 13.98 -3.59 -10.24
N ASP A 11 12.87 -4.15 -9.74
CA ASP A 11 11.93 -4.86 -10.61
C ASP A 11 11.11 -3.84 -11.41
N PRO A 12 11.12 -3.91 -12.75
CA PRO A 12 10.41 -2.94 -13.58
C PRO A 12 8.91 -2.83 -13.31
N VAL A 13 8.28 -3.88 -12.77
CA VAL A 13 6.85 -3.88 -12.49
C VAL A 13 6.46 -2.78 -11.49
N LEU A 14 7.37 -2.43 -10.58
CA LEU A 14 7.11 -1.42 -9.54
C LEU A 14 7.03 0.00 -10.08
N GLY A 15 7.52 0.23 -11.30
CA GLY A 15 7.49 1.55 -11.94
C GLY A 15 6.35 1.73 -12.95
N LYS A 16 5.42 0.79 -13.02
CA LYS A 16 4.34 0.82 -14.00
C LYS A 16 3.03 1.28 -13.38
N VAL A 17 2.19 1.91 -14.21
CA VAL A 17 0.85 2.36 -13.80
C VAL A 17 -0.11 1.18 -13.91
N CYS A 18 -0.91 0.98 -12.87
CA CYS A 18 -1.86 -0.12 -12.81
C CYS A 18 -3.16 0.23 -13.53
N ARG A 19 -3.87 -0.81 -13.99
CA ARG A 19 -5.16 -0.67 -14.67
C ARG A 19 -6.32 -0.79 -13.68
N GLU A 20 -7.40 -0.10 -13.99
CA GLU A 20 -8.62 -0.22 -13.21
C GLU A 20 -9.21 -1.64 -13.30
N VAL A 21 -9.84 -2.04 -12.22
CA VAL A 21 -10.59 -3.30 -12.14
C VAL A 21 -12.03 -3.00 -12.54
N THR A 22 -12.55 -3.72 -13.53
CA THR A 22 -13.91 -3.50 -14.06
C THR A 22 -14.93 -4.48 -13.49
N GLU A 23 -14.44 -5.63 -12.99
CA GLU A 23 -15.30 -6.62 -12.33
C GLU A 23 -14.48 -7.46 -11.36
N VAL A 24 -15.11 -7.96 -10.33
CA VAL A 24 -14.47 -8.85 -9.36
C VAL A 24 -14.71 -10.29 -9.77
N THR A 25 -13.70 -10.88 -10.41
CA THR A 25 -13.73 -12.28 -10.85
C THR A 25 -13.21 -13.17 -9.73
N PRO A 26 -13.38 -14.53 -9.85
CA PRO A 26 -12.75 -15.44 -8.88
C PRO A 26 -11.23 -15.25 -8.77
N LYS A 27 -10.55 -14.89 -9.86
CA LYS A 27 -9.11 -14.62 -9.83
C LYS A 27 -8.79 -13.39 -8.98
N ILE A 28 -9.65 -12.37 -9.04
CA ILE A 28 -9.47 -11.15 -8.23
C ILE A 28 -9.68 -11.47 -6.75
N VAL A 29 -10.69 -12.27 -6.41
CA VAL A 29 -10.92 -12.71 -5.03
C VAL A 29 -9.72 -13.46 -4.50
N THR A 30 -9.19 -14.41 -5.28
CA THR A 30 -7.98 -15.16 -4.92
C THR A 30 -6.78 -14.23 -4.72
N LEU A 31 -6.61 -13.27 -5.63
CA LEU A 31 -5.51 -12.28 -5.52
C LEU A 31 -5.61 -11.49 -4.21
N ILE A 32 -6.79 -11.01 -3.87
CA ILE A 32 -7.01 -10.23 -2.65
C ILE A 32 -6.69 -11.08 -1.41
N ASP A 33 -7.18 -12.32 -1.36
CA ASP A 33 -6.90 -13.23 -0.26
C ASP A 33 -5.40 -13.51 -0.12
N ASP A 34 -4.72 -13.73 -1.25
CA ASP A 34 -3.27 -13.96 -1.27
C ASP A 34 -2.51 -12.72 -0.83
N MET A 35 -2.96 -11.53 -1.24
CA MET A 35 -2.34 -10.27 -0.84
C MET A 35 -2.43 -10.05 0.66
N LEU A 36 -3.60 -10.31 1.26
CA LEU A 36 -3.78 -10.18 2.70
C LEU A 36 -2.86 -11.15 3.45
N GLU A 37 -2.83 -12.41 3.02
CA GLU A 37 -1.98 -13.42 3.65
C GLU A 37 -0.50 -13.04 3.52
N THR A 38 -0.08 -12.60 2.34
CA THR A 38 1.31 -12.17 2.08
C THR A 38 1.69 -10.97 2.96
N MET A 39 0.80 -10.00 3.06
CA MET A 39 1.02 -8.81 3.90
C MET A 39 1.21 -9.19 5.37
N TYR A 40 0.33 -10.04 5.90
CA TYR A 40 0.41 -10.46 7.30
C TYR A 40 1.67 -11.29 7.57
N GLU A 41 2.02 -12.19 6.68
CA GLU A 41 3.23 -13.01 6.81
C GLU A 41 4.48 -12.14 6.82
N ALA A 42 4.49 -11.04 6.09
CA ALA A 42 5.62 -10.12 6.02
C ALA A 42 5.60 -9.06 7.12
N ASN A 43 4.61 -9.11 8.02
CA ASN A 43 4.42 -8.10 9.09
C ASN A 43 4.22 -6.68 8.56
N GLY A 44 3.60 -6.57 7.37
CA GLY A 44 3.30 -5.28 6.77
C GLY A 44 1.95 -4.74 7.19
N VAL A 45 1.76 -3.44 7.01
CA VAL A 45 0.48 -2.76 7.27
C VAL A 45 -0.26 -2.42 5.99
N GLY A 46 0.39 -2.59 4.84
CA GLY A 46 -0.20 -2.35 3.53
C GLY A 46 0.53 -3.12 2.44
N LEU A 47 -0.19 -3.41 1.37
CA LEU A 47 0.38 -4.06 0.19
C LEU A 47 -0.48 -3.69 -1.02
N ALA A 48 0.19 -3.34 -2.12
CA ALA A 48 -0.46 -3.03 -3.40
C ALA A 48 -0.19 -4.15 -4.39
N ALA A 49 -1.13 -4.38 -5.30
CA ALA A 49 -1.05 -5.49 -6.26
C ALA A 49 0.25 -5.51 -7.09
N PRO A 50 0.81 -4.37 -7.55
CA PRO A 50 2.06 -4.44 -8.30
C PRO A 50 3.22 -5.00 -7.49
N GLN A 51 3.18 -4.94 -6.16
CA GLN A 51 4.21 -5.53 -5.32
C GLN A 51 4.21 -7.06 -5.37
N VAL A 52 3.16 -7.68 -5.87
CA VAL A 52 3.14 -9.12 -6.16
C VAL A 52 3.05 -9.38 -7.67
N GLY A 53 3.43 -8.39 -8.48
CA GLY A 53 3.56 -8.53 -9.92
C GLY A 53 2.29 -8.37 -10.73
N ILE A 54 1.20 -7.89 -10.12
CA ILE A 54 -0.10 -7.76 -10.77
C ILE A 54 -0.43 -6.27 -10.95
N LEU A 55 -0.57 -5.83 -12.20
CA LEU A 55 -0.77 -4.42 -12.52
C LEU A 55 -2.26 -4.04 -12.51
N LYS A 56 -2.89 -4.19 -11.35
CA LYS A 56 -4.29 -3.84 -11.11
C LYS A 56 -4.39 -2.91 -9.91
N ARG A 57 -5.37 -2.02 -9.95
CA ARG A 57 -5.54 -1.00 -8.91
C ARG A 57 -6.26 -1.60 -7.69
N ILE A 58 -5.50 -2.40 -6.93
CA ILE A 58 -5.99 -3.05 -5.72
C ILE A 58 -4.95 -2.85 -4.62
N VAL A 59 -5.38 -2.42 -3.44
CA VAL A 59 -4.53 -2.36 -2.26
C VAL A 59 -5.24 -3.00 -1.07
N VAL A 60 -4.46 -3.53 -0.14
CA VAL A 60 -4.96 -4.03 1.14
C VAL A 60 -4.19 -3.33 2.25
N ILE A 61 -4.89 -2.98 3.33
CA ILE A 61 -4.31 -2.25 4.47
C ILE A 61 -4.89 -2.82 5.75
N ASP A 62 -4.05 -2.97 6.77
CA ASP A 62 -4.50 -3.26 8.13
C ASP A 62 -3.53 -2.60 9.11
N VAL A 63 -4.00 -1.55 9.77
CA VAL A 63 -3.20 -0.80 10.76
C VAL A 63 -3.55 -1.20 12.20
N GLY A 64 -4.20 -2.36 12.36
CA GLY A 64 -4.56 -2.90 13.66
C GLY A 64 -6.06 -2.88 13.95
N GLU A 65 -6.88 -2.41 13.02
CA GLU A 65 -8.33 -2.31 13.18
C GLU A 65 -9.10 -3.23 12.24
N GLY A 66 -8.42 -4.17 11.63
CA GLY A 66 -8.98 -5.11 10.67
C GLY A 66 -8.60 -4.76 9.24
N PRO A 67 -8.75 -5.71 8.32
CA PRO A 67 -8.33 -5.50 6.93
C PRO A 67 -9.27 -4.57 6.17
N ILE A 68 -8.68 -3.72 5.34
CA ILE A 68 -9.39 -2.84 4.42
C ILE A 68 -8.92 -3.23 3.02
N VAL A 69 -9.88 -3.55 2.15
CA VAL A 69 -9.61 -3.90 0.75
C VAL A 69 -10.14 -2.76 -0.11
N MET A 70 -9.28 -2.17 -0.93
CA MET A 70 -9.64 -1.02 -1.75
C MET A 70 -9.36 -1.34 -3.22
N ILE A 71 -10.42 -1.31 -4.04
CA ILE A 71 -10.34 -1.51 -5.49
C ILE A 71 -10.57 -0.15 -6.15
N ASN A 72 -9.73 0.20 -7.10
CA ASN A 72 -9.76 1.49 -7.80
C ASN A 72 -9.80 2.68 -6.84
N PRO A 73 -8.91 2.72 -5.83
CA PRO A 73 -8.95 3.79 -4.85
C PRO A 73 -8.45 5.12 -5.41
N GLU A 74 -9.01 6.23 -4.87
CA GLU A 74 -8.48 7.56 -5.14
C GLU A 74 -8.65 8.43 -3.91
N ILE A 75 -7.71 9.35 -3.70
CA ILE A 75 -7.79 10.33 -2.62
C ILE A 75 -8.63 11.48 -3.12
N ILE A 76 -9.73 11.79 -2.41
CA ILE A 76 -10.64 12.87 -2.79
C ILE A 76 -10.47 14.12 -1.94
N GLU A 77 -9.91 13.99 -0.75
CA GLU A 77 -9.58 15.12 0.12
C GLU A 77 -8.32 14.78 0.90
N SER A 78 -7.49 15.78 1.14
CA SER A 78 -6.33 15.61 2.03
C SER A 78 -5.97 16.95 2.64
N ASP A 79 -5.50 16.94 3.88
CA ASP A 79 -5.03 18.15 4.56
C ASP A 79 -4.04 17.79 5.67
N GLY A 80 -3.38 18.83 6.17
CA GLY A 80 -2.38 18.70 7.21
C GLY A 80 -1.12 18.02 6.71
N ASP A 81 -0.11 17.95 7.57
CA ASP A 81 1.15 17.30 7.27
C ASP A 81 1.60 16.47 8.46
N GLN A 82 2.24 15.35 8.15
CA GLN A 82 2.98 14.55 9.12
C GLN A 82 4.31 14.14 8.51
N THR A 83 5.36 14.14 9.30
CA THR A 83 6.68 13.69 8.86
C THR A 83 7.14 12.59 9.78
N GLY A 84 7.58 11.49 9.22
CA GLY A 84 8.06 10.36 10.01
C GLY A 84 8.69 9.30 9.12
N ASP A 85 9.21 8.27 9.76
CA ASP A 85 9.82 7.15 9.04
C ASP A 85 8.78 6.38 8.27
N GLU A 86 9.13 6.07 7.04
CA GLU A 86 8.33 5.21 6.17
C GLU A 86 9.23 4.13 5.59
N GLY A 87 8.71 2.93 5.51
CA GLY A 87 9.39 1.80 4.88
C GLY A 87 8.45 1.10 3.92
N CYS A 88 8.95 0.11 3.22
CA CYS A 88 8.18 -0.62 2.21
C CYS A 88 8.64 -2.06 2.13
N LEU A 89 7.69 -2.99 2.00
CA LEU A 89 8.01 -4.41 1.84
C LEU A 89 8.83 -4.67 0.57
N SER A 90 8.75 -3.78 -0.43
CA SER A 90 9.54 -3.88 -1.66
C SER A 90 10.93 -3.29 -1.52
N ILE A 91 11.26 -2.66 -0.39
CA ILE A 91 12.59 -2.11 -0.10
C ILE A 91 12.97 -2.56 1.31
N PRO A 92 13.24 -3.87 1.48
CA PRO A 92 13.48 -4.43 2.82
C PRO A 92 14.73 -3.86 3.47
N GLY A 93 14.66 -3.68 4.79
CA GLY A 93 15.80 -3.24 5.58
C GLY A 93 16.10 -1.75 5.53
N LYS A 94 15.25 -0.94 4.89
CA LYS A 94 15.46 0.49 4.75
C LYS A 94 14.24 1.28 5.21
N ALA A 95 14.46 2.50 5.66
CA ALA A 95 13.41 3.46 5.94
C ALA A 95 13.94 4.87 5.72
N GLY A 96 13.05 5.85 5.61
CA GLY A 96 13.42 7.24 5.47
C GLY A 96 12.28 8.15 5.89
N GLN A 97 12.62 9.41 6.12
CA GLN A 97 11.66 10.42 6.53
C GLN A 97 10.84 10.87 5.34
N VAL A 98 9.53 10.76 5.42
CA VAL A 98 8.62 11.19 4.37
C VAL A 98 7.52 12.05 4.98
N THR A 99 7.21 13.16 4.30
CA THR A 99 6.08 14.02 4.67
C THR A 99 4.86 13.60 3.86
N ARG A 100 3.77 13.32 4.56
CA ARG A 100 2.49 12.93 3.96
C ARG A 100 1.39 13.79 4.55
N PRO A 101 0.22 13.88 3.89
CA PRO A 101 -0.95 14.46 4.56
C PRO A 101 -1.25 13.73 5.86
N ASN A 102 -1.65 14.48 6.88
CA ASN A 102 -2.03 13.88 8.16
C ASN A 102 -3.45 13.34 8.14
N HIS A 103 -4.29 13.89 7.27
CA HIS A 103 -5.67 13.46 7.08
C HIS A 103 -5.93 13.22 5.59
N VAL A 104 -6.54 12.09 5.25
CA VAL A 104 -6.98 11.81 3.89
C VAL A 104 -8.39 11.22 3.91
N LYS A 105 -9.12 11.52 2.85
CA LYS A 105 -10.39 10.86 2.55
C LYS A 105 -10.23 10.19 1.20
N ALA A 106 -10.51 8.91 1.15
CA ALA A 106 -10.37 8.12 -0.08
C ALA A 106 -11.70 7.51 -0.47
N ARG A 107 -11.92 7.41 -1.77
CA ARG A 107 -13.08 6.73 -2.35
C ARG A 107 -12.57 5.48 -3.06
N PHE A 108 -13.29 4.37 -2.91
CA PHE A 108 -12.86 3.11 -3.50
C PHE A 108 -14.06 2.20 -3.72
N MET A 109 -13.84 1.12 -4.48
CA MET A 109 -14.83 0.07 -4.64
C MET A 109 -14.48 -1.08 -3.70
N GLY A 110 -15.49 -1.68 -3.09
CA GLY A 110 -15.32 -2.91 -2.32
C GLY A 110 -15.36 -4.13 -3.24
N GLU A 111 -15.22 -5.32 -2.65
CA GLU A 111 -15.29 -6.57 -3.42
C GLU A 111 -16.67 -6.80 -4.03
N ASP A 112 -17.68 -6.13 -3.52
CA ASP A 112 -19.05 -6.14 -4.05
C ASP A 112 -19.22 -5.15 -5.22
N MET A 113 -18.17 -4.39 -5.56
CA MET A 113 -18.15 -3.34 -6.58
C MET A 113 -19.11 -2.18 -6.26
N ASN A 114 -19.46 -2.02 -4.99
CA ASN A 114 -20.14 -0.82 -4.52
C ASN A 114 -19.11 0.21 -4.08
N GLU A 115 -19.49 1.49 -4.15
CA GLU A 115 -18.60 2.59 -3.79
C GLU A 115 -18.63 2.82 -2.28
N TYR A 116 -17.44 3.04 -1.72
CA TYR A 116 -17.24 3.33 -0.30
C TYR A 116 -16.30 4.52 -0.15
N GLU A 117 -16.38 5.16 1.01
CA GLU A 117 -15.43 6.21 1.39
C GLU A 117 -14.84 5.87 2.75
N ILE A 118 -13.58 6.24 2.95
CA ILE A 118 -12.91 6.10 4.24
C ILE A 118 -12.12 7.36 4.53
N GLU A 119 -12.11 7.77 5.80
CA GLU A 119 -11.25 8.86 6.27
C GLU A 119 -10.23 8.26 7.23
N GLY A 120 -9.00 8.71 7.13
CA GLY A 120 -7.93 8.27 8.01
C GLY A 120 -7.00 9.40 8.39
N GLU A 121 -6.38 9.24 9.55
CA GLU A 121 -5.37 10.15 10.05
C GLU A 121 -4.13 9.38 10.45
N GLU A 122 -3.03 10.10 10.60
CA GLU A 122 -1.76 9.54 11.09
C GLU A 122 -1.31 8.31 10.27
N LEU A 123 -1.18 7.14 10.89
CA LEU A 123 -0.67 5.95 10.19
C LEU A 123 -1.56 5.52 9.03
N LEU A 124 -2.87 5.55 9.21
CA LEU A 124 -3.80 5.14 8.14
C LEU A 124 -3.68 6.09 6.94
N ALA A 125 -3.60 7.40 7.18
CA ALA A 125 -3.40 8.37 6.10
C ALA A 125 -2.10 8.13 5.36
N ARG A 126 -1.02 7.87 6.08
CA ARG A 126 0.29 7.54 5.50
C ARG A 126 0.22 6.28 4.65
N CYS A 127 -0.41 5.22 5.16
CA CYS A 127 -0.54 3.96 4.44
C CYS A 127 -1.35 4.12 3.16
N ILE A 128 -2.47 4.83 3.21
CA ILE A 128 -3.29 5.07 2.01
C ILE A 128 -2.44 5.76 0.94
N CYS A 129 -1.75 6.84 1.28
CA CYS A 129 -0.91 7.57 0.33
C CYS A 129 0.20 6.68 -0.25
N HIS A 130 0.87 5.92 0.62
CA HIS A 130 1.97 5.03 0.22
C HIS A 130 1.48 3.96 -0.77
N GLU A 131 0.36 3.31 -0.47
CA GLU A 131 -0.13 2.23 -1.33
C GLU A 131 -0.70 2.76 -2.65
N LEU A 132 -1.37 3.91 -2.63
CA LEU A 132 -1.88 4.51 -3.86
C LEU A 132 -0.73 4.95 -4.78
N ASP A 133 0.39 5.41 -4.21
CA ASP A 133 1.57 5.74 -5.02
C ASP A 133 2.06 4.51 -5.79
N HIS A 134 2.03 3.32 -5.18
CA HIS A 134 2.41 2.09 -5.88
C HIS A 134 1.57 1.84 -7.13
N LEU A 135 0.29 2.20 -7.08
CA LEU A 135 -0.60 2.00 -8.22
C LEU A 135 -0.25 2.88 -9.41
N ASP A 136 0.47 3.97 -9.15
CA ASP A 136 0.94 4.90 -10.18
C ASP A 136 2.43 4.73 -10.49
N GLY A 137 3.04 3.66 -9.96
CA GLY A 137 4.43 3.33 -10.24
C GLY A 137 5.46 4.10 -9.43
N HIS A 138 5.08 4.61 -8.26
CA HIS A 138 5.95 5.39 -7.39
C HIS A 138 6.30 4.65 -6.11
N LEU A 139 7.55 4.79 -5.68
CA LEU A 139 8.05 4.26 -4.41
C LEU A 139 8.34 5.41 -3.46
N TYR A 140 8.26 5.15 -2.15
CA TYR A 140 8.46 6.20 -1.16
C TYR A 140 9.85 6.84 -1.21
N VAL A 141 10.86 6.11 -1.72
CA VAL A 141 12.23 6.62 -1.84
C VAL A 141 12.31 7.89 -2.67
N GLU A 142 11.36 8.11 -3.58
CA GLU A 142 11.28 9.32 -4.39
C GLU A 142 10.91 10.55 -3.56
N LYS A 143 10.36 10.34 -2.36
CA LYS A 143 9.84 11.39 -1.47
C LYS A 143 10.62 11.50 -0.17
N VAL A 144 11.66 10.70 0.01
CA VAL A 144 12.46 10.72 1.24
C VAL A 144 13.21 12.03 1.39
N GLU A 145 13.07 12.64 2.57
CA GLU A 145 13.80 13.85 2.94
C GLU A 145 15.08 13.42 3.63
N GLY A 146 16.22 13.77 3.05
CA GLY A 146 17.52 13.30 3.52
C GLY A 146 17.85 11.93 2.95
N ALA A 147 18.50 11.10 3.74
CA ALA A 147 18.97 9.80 3.30
C ALA A 147 18.16 8.65 3.90
N LEU A 148 18.12 7.53 3.19
CA LEU A 148 17.62 6.28 3.75
C LEU A 148 18.57 5.81 4.85
N HIS A 149 18.01 5.14 5.85
CA HIS A 149 18.78 4.50 6.90
C HIS A 149 18.38 3.04 7.02
N ASP A 150 19.28 2.24 7.59
CA ASP A 150 19.02 0.82 7.81
C ASP A 150 18.09 0.63 8.99
N VAL A 151 17.20 -0.36 8.88
CA VAL A 151 16.38 -0.81 10.01
C VAL A 151 16.58 -2.30 10.18
N THR A 152 16.53 -2.76 11.44
CA THR A 152 16.62 -4.17 11.72
C THR A 152 15.23 -4.76 11.85
N TYR A 153 15.15 -6.09 11.81
CA TYR A 153 13.88 -6.78 11.98
C TYR A 153 13.23 -6.43 13.34
N GLU A 154 14.02 -6.27 14.37
CA GLU A 154 13.53 -5.87 15.69
C GLU A 154 12.90 -4.48 15.67
N ASP A 155 13.51 -3.55 14.94
CA ASP A 155 12.97 -2.19 14.82
C ASP A 155 11.61 -2.18 14.15
N THR A 156 11.39 -3.07 13.18
CA THR A 156 10.13 -3.13 12.44
C THR A 156 9.00 -3.80 13.23
N GLN A 157 9.32 -4.45 14.33
CA GLN A 157 8.32 -5.10 15.18
C GLN A 157 7.81 -4.20 16.30
N GLU A 158 8.41 -3.06 16.49
CA GLU A 158 8.06 -2.12 17.57
C GLU A 158 6.87 -1.18 17.21
#